data_53e349995311a37de206855a485100d9
#
_entry.id   53e349995311a37de206855a485100d9
#
_cell.length_a   1.000
_cell.length_b   1.000
_cell.length_c   1.000
_cell.angle_alpha   90.00
_cell.angle_beta   90.00
_cell.angle_gamma   90.00
#
_symmetry.space_group_name_H-M   'P 1'
#
loop_
_entity.id
_entity.type
_entity.pdbx_description
1 polymer ?
#
loop_
_entity_poly.entity_id
_entity_poly.type
_entity_poly.pdbx_seq_one_letter_code
_entity_poly.pdbx_strand_id
1 'polypeptide(L)'
;MLGYQRSSWAGNPANPYDTTRAASLGSSSGSGVSVSANLVMCSLGEETRASTRGPANHNAVALILPHKSLLGFNGGAIGADIYCDRAGILARTIDDAAKVLDALRDPDRAYYDPRDPYTTVPRSSVLSTPYATHTGMSGASGSLAGMRIGVIRESMVIRPVEKATVPICTSAAAVIKAKGMDPFLR
;
A
#
# COMPACT_ATOMS: atom_id res chain seq x y z
N MET A 1 -6.05 -18.93 -9.63
CA MET A 1 -6.08 -19.68 -8.36
C MET A 1 -5.83 -18.66 -7.27
N LEU A 2 -6.84 -18.32 -6.48
CA LEU A 2 -6.71 -17.41 -5.36
C LEU A 2 -6.01 -18.19 -4.24
N GLY A 3 -4.76 -17.87 -3.94
CA GLY A 3 -3.96 -18.57 -2.95
C GLY A 3 -4.54 -18.38 -1.56
N TYR A 4 -5.06 -19.43 -0.97
CA TYR A 4 -5.32 -19.46 0.46
C TYR A 4 -3.97 -19.38 1.16
N GLN A 5 -3.79 -18.37 2.00
CA GLN A 5 -2.59 -18.27 2.82
C GLN A 5 -2.63 -19.31 3.92
N ARG A 6 -1.61 -20.13 3.97
CA ARG A 6 -1.49 -21.19 4.95
C ARG A 6 -0.09 -21.15 5.56
N SER A 7 -0.05 -21.03 6.86
CA SER A 7 1.16 -21.28 7.62
C SER A 7 1.27 -22.78 7.88
N SER A 8 2.43 -23.37 7.62
CA SER A 8 2.71 -24.74 8.00
C SER A 8 2.76 -24.92 9.53
N TRP A 9 2.99 -23.83 10.26
CA TRP A 9 3.02 -23.82 11.73
C TRP A 9 1.63 -23.63 12.35
N ALA A 10 0.86 -22.64 11.90
CA ALA A 10 -0.36 -22.20 12.56
C ALA A 10 -1.65 -22.38 11.73
N GLY A 11 -1.55 -22.99 10.56
CA GLY A 11 -2.70 -23.15 9.67
C GLY A 11 -3.06 -21.84 8.95
N ASN A 12 -4.34 -21.60 8.73
CA ASN A 12 -4.82 -20.41 8.04
C ASN A 12 -4.99 -19.25 9.03
N PRO A 13 -4.38 -18.09 8.80
CA PRO A 13 -4.66 -16.91 9.62
C PRO A 13 -6.11 -16.48 9.44
N ALA A 14 -6.77 -16.14 10.52
CA ALA A 14 -8.13 -15.64 10.52
C ALA A 14 -8.14 -14.08 10.45
N ASN A 15 -9.21 -13.52 9.92
CA ASN A 15 -9.42 -12.09 9.95
C ASN A 15 -9.75 -11.63 11.40
N PRO A 16 -9.04 -10.67 12.00
CA PRO A 16 -9.29 -10.24 13.37
C PRO A 16 -10.70 -9.66 13.61
N TYR A 17 -11.34 -9.12 12.59
CA TYR A 17 -12.71 -8.60 12.67
C TYR A 17 -13.79 -9.68 12.51
N ASP A 18 -13.45 -10.80 11.89
CA ASP A 18 -14.36 -11.94 11.71
C ASP A 18 -13.54 -13.23 11.59
N THR A 19 -13.33 -13.88 12.72
CA THR A 19 -12.47 -15.06 12.81
C THR A 19 -13.06 -16.31 12.11
N THR A 20 -14.30 -16.24 11.64
CA THR A 20 -14.90 -17.29 10.80
C THR A 20 -14.44 -17.20 9.35
N ARG A 21 -13.80 -16.10 8.96
CA ARG A 21 -13.28 -15.86 7.62
C ARG A 21 -11.76 -15.97 7.58
N ALA A 22 -11.25 -16.43 6.47
CA ALA A 22 -9.82 -16.35 6.20
C ALA A 22 -9.35 -14.87 6.24
N ALA A 23 -8.16 -14.64 6.76
CA ALA A 23 -7.62 -13.29 6.99
C ALA A 23 -7.52 -12.47 5.71
N SER A 24 -7.14 -13.08 4.62
CA SER A 24 -7.00 -12.38 3.34
C SER A 24 -6.65 -13.32 2.19
N LEU A 25 -6.65 -12.75 1.01
CA LEU A 25 -5.80 -13.20 -0.08
C LEU A 25 -4.35 -12.86 0.31
N GLY A 26 -3.43 -13.77 0.17
CA GLY A 26 -2.04 -13.50 0.52
C GLY A 26 -1.24 -12.77 -0.57
N SER A 27 0.06 -12.75 -0.40
CA SER A 27 0.94 -13.58 0.44
C SER A 27 1.26 -12.95 1.82
N SER A 28 1.20 -11.63 1.99
CA SER A 28 1.51 -10.94 3.24
C SER A 28 0.33 -10.90 4.24
N SER A 29 -0.42 -12.01 4.40
CA SER A 29 -1.58 -12.08 5.30
C SER A 29 -1.20 -11.84 6.75
N GLY A 30 -0.10 -12.44 7.20
CA GLY A 30 0.41 -12.25 8.55
C GLY A 30 0.77 -10.80 8.84
N SER A 31 1.33 -10.08 7.85
CA SER A 31 1.64 -8.66 7.97
C SER A 31 0.38 -7.81 8.17
N GLY A 32 -0.70 -8.09 7.42
CA GLY A 32 -1.98 -7.41 7.59
C GLY A 32 -2.64 -7.73 8.93
N VAL A 33 -2.69 -9.02 9.29
CA VAL A 33 -3.31 -9.48 10.55
C VAL A 33 -2.59 -8.92 11.77
N SER A 34 -1.26 -8.92 11.80
CA SER A 34 -0.49 -8.46 12.96
C SER A 34 -0.75 -6.99 13.29
N VAL A 35 -0.88 -6.14 12.27
CA VAL A 35 -1.24 -4.71 12.44
C VAL A 35 -2.70 -4.56 12.85
N SER A 36 -3.62 -5.25 12.17
CA SER A 36 -5.05 -5.19 12.42
C SER A 36 -5.41 -5.72 13.82
N ALA A 37 -4.79 -6.81 14.27
CA ALA A 37 -4.95 -7.37 15.60
C ALA A 37 -4.21 -6.57 16.70
N ASN A 38 -3.59 -5.45 16.36
CA ASN A 38 -2.85 -4.59 17.29
C ASN A 38 -1.65 -5.27 17.98
N LEU A 39 -1.08 -6.28 17.34
CA LEU A 39 0.11 -6.98 17.86
C LEU A 39 1.39 -6.19 17.59
N VAL A 40 1.41 -5.41 16.51
CA VAL A 40 2.52 -4.53 16.11
C VAL A 40 2.00 -3.18 15.61
N MET A 41 2.86 -2.16 15.66
CA MET A 41 2.52 -0.83 15.15
C MET A 41 2.50 -0.77 13.63
N CYS A 42 3.46 -1.44 13.00
CA CYS A 42 3.62 -1.55 11.56
C CYS A 42 4.19 -2.91 11.20
N SER A 43 4.06 -3.28 9.94
CA SER A 43 4.63 -4.51 9.40
C SER A 43 5.08 -4.29 7.96
N LEU A 44 6.09 -5.02 7.54
CA LEU A 44 6.52 -5.06 6.16
C LEU A 44 5.91 -6.28 5.46
N GLY A 45 5.64 -6.11 4.18
CA GLY A 45 5.19 -7.19 3.31
C GLY A 45 5.85 -7.09 1.95
N GLU A 46 5.70 -8.13 1.18
CA GLU A 46 6.17 -8.20 -0.20
C GLU A 46 4.98 -8.23 -1.15
N GLU A 47 5.12 -7.55 -2.28
CA GLU A 47 4.14 -7.58 -3.34
C GLU A 47 4.76 -7.76 -4.72
N THR A 48 4.34 -8.83 -5.41
CA THR A 48 4.48 -8.98 -6.85
C THR A 48 3.28 -8.36 -7.59
N ARG A 49 2.06 -8.67 -7.17
CA ARG A 49 0.81 -8.20 -7.81
C ARG A 49 -0.18 -7.57 -6.83
N ALA A 50 -0.62 -8.31 -5.82
CA ALA A 50 -1.61 -7.88 -4.84
C ALA A 50 -1.30 -8.37 -3.43
N SER A 51 -0.09 -8.86 -3.21
CA SER A 51 0.28 -9.60 -2.00
C SER A 51 0.35 -8.75 -0.72
N THR A 52 0.35 -7.42 -0.83
CA THR A 52 0.17 -6.49 0.30
C THR A 52 -1.15 -5.73 0.22
N ARG A 53 -1.59 -5.34 -0.99
CA ARG A 53 -2.87 -4.64 -1.19
C ARG A 53 -4.07 -5.46 -0.75
N GLY A 54 -4.10 -6.76 -1.10
CA GLY A 54 -5.14 -7.68 -0.65
C GLY A 54 -5.20 -7.79 0.87
N PRO A 55 -4.10 -8.16 1.55
CA PRO A 55 -4.03 -8.15 3.01
C PRO A 55 -4.40 -6.83 3.67
N ALA A 56 -3.93 -5.69 3.15
CA ALA A 56 -4.28 -4.39 3.69
C ALA A 56 -5.78 -4.12 3.63
N ASN A 57 -6.39 -4.35 2.46
CA ASN A 57 -7.82 -4.14 2.25
C ASN A 57 -8.68 -5.05 3.14
N HIS A 58 -8.37 -6.35 3.19
CA HIS A 58 -9.15 -7.32 3.95
C HIS A 58 -9.04 -7.12 5.47
N ASN A 59 -7.93 -6.59 5.95
CA ASN A 59 -7.71 -6.38 7.38
C ASN A 59 -7.89 -4.92 7.80
N ALA A 60 -8.44 -4.06 6.93
CA ALA A 60 -8.74 -2.65 7.19
C ALA A 60 -7.52 -1.87 7.72
N VAL A 61 -6.35 -2.10 7.15
CA VAL A 61 -5.12 -1.37 7.49
C VAL A 61 -4.65 -0.50 6.31
N ALA A 62 -3.95 0.57 6.62
CA ALA A 62 -3.33 1.43 5.64
C ALA A 62 -2.10 0.76 5.01
N LEU A 63 -1.81 1.09 3.75
CA LEU A 63 -0.66 0.59 3.03
C LEU A 63 0.01 1.72 2.25
N ILE A 64 1.32 1.82 2.38
CA ILE A 64 2.18 2.51 1.41
C ILE A 64 2.97 1.45 0.66
N LEU A 65 2.83 1.44 -0.65
CA LEU A 65 3.55 0.56 -1.57
C LEU A 65 4.43 1.43 -2.46
N PRO A 66 5.65 1.76 -2.01
CA PRO A 66 6.51 2.72 -2.70
C PRO A 66 7.10 2.15 -3.98
N HIS A 67 7.64 3.02 -4.80
CA HIS A 67 8.47 2.63 -5.93
C HIS A 67 9.75 1.95 -5.44
N LYS A 68 10.27 0.99 -6.20
CA LYS A 68 11.46 0.20 -5.87
C LYS A 68 12.72 1.04 -5.63
N SER A 69 12.80 2.21 -6.24
CA SER A 69 13.91 3.16 -6.01
C SER A 69 13.85 3.87 -4.66
N LEU A 70 12.74 3.76 -3.92
CA LEU A 70 12.66 4.29 -2.55
C LEU A 70 13.06 3.26 -1.51
N LEU A 71 12.66 2.00 -1.71
CA LEU A 71 13.04 0.89 -0.84
C LEU A 71 13.64 -0.24 -1.68
N GLY A 72 14.88 -0.56 -1.40
CA GLY A 72 15.54 -1.71 -1.99
C GLY A 72 14.86 -3.01 -1.58
N PHE A 73 14.70 -3.91 -2.53
CA PHE A 73 14.16 -5.25 -2.30
C PHE A 73 15.21 -6.34 -2.54
N ASN A 74 16.49 -5.98 -2.47
CA ASN A 74 17.59 -6.92 -2.62
C ASN A 74 17.62 -7.88 -1.42
N GLY A 75 17.56 -9.17 -1.70
CA GLY A 75 17.47 -10.19 -0.65
C GLY A 75 16.04 -10.52 -0.21
N GLY A 76 15.04 -9.99 -0.86
CA GLY A 76 13.65 -10.42 -0.71
C GLY A 76 13.52 -11.92 -0.98
N ALA A 77 12.75 -12.60 -0.14
CA ALA A 77 12.82 -14.05 0.04
C ALA A 77 12.43 -14.89 -1.16
N ILE A 78 11.79 -14.34 -2.17
CA ILE A 78 11.13 -15.19 -3.15
C ILE A 78 11.81 -15.15 -4.51
N GLY A 79 12.61 -14.14 -4.78
CA GLY A 79 13.38 -14.03 -6.03
C GLY A 79 12.56 -14.22 -7.31
N ALA A 80 11.24 -14.12 -7.17
CA ALA A 80 10.33 -14.58 -8.18
C ALA A 80 10.25 -13.62 -9.35
N ASP A 81 10.34 -12.34 -9.08
CA ASP A 81 10.23 -11.35 -10.14
C ASP A 81 10.96 -10.06 -9.77
N ILE A 82 12.21 -9.99 -10.19
CA ILE A 82 13.02 -8.78 -10.01
C ILE A 82 12.33 -7.52 -10.56
N TYR A 83 11.42 -7.67 -11.53
CA TYR A 83 10.74 -6.56 -12.15
C TYR A 83 9.50 -6.08 -11.38
N CYS A 84 8.79 -7.00 -10.73
CA CYS A 84 7.50 -6.71 -10.10
C CYS A 84 7.57 -6.63 -8.57
N ASP A 85 8.46 -7.38 -7.93
CA ASP A 85 8.54 -7.49 -6.48
C ASP A 85 8.98 -6.18 -5.83
N ARG A 86 8.28 -5.80 -4.77
CA ARG A 86 8.54 -4.57 -4.00
C ARG A 86 8.07 -4.70 -2.56
N ALA A 87 8.69 -3.93 -1.68
CA ALA A 87 8.31 -3.85 -0.29
C ALA A 87 7.06 -2.98 -0.09
N GLY A 88 6.14 -3.44 0.74
CA GLY A 88 4.99 -2.68 1.21
C GLY A 88 5.06 -2.44 2.71
N ILE A 89 4.58 -1.29 3.15
CA ILE A 89 4.52 -0.88 4.55
C ILE A 89 3.06 -0.84 4.97
N LEU A 90 2.69 -1.72 5.91
CA LEU A 90 1.35 -1.80 6.47
C LEU A 90 1.35 -1.16 7.86
N ALA A 91 0.38 -0.30 8.13
CA ALA A 91 0.21 0.36 9.42
C ALA A 91 -1.27 0.69 9.64
N ARG A 92 -1.66 1.14 10.84
CA ARG A 92 -3.05 1.55 11.08
C ARG A 92 -3.42 2.85 10.41
N THR A 93 -2.45 3.74 10.23
CA THR A 93 -2.65 5.03 9.55
C THR A 93 -1.63 5.25 8.44
N ILE A 94 -1.98 6.11 7.48
CA ILE A 94 -1.04 6.54 6.43
C ILE A 94 0.12 7.33 7.03
N ASP A 95 -0.12 8.08 8.08
CA ASP A 95 0.92 8.84 8.79
C ASP A 95 1.99 7.92 9.39
N ASP A 96 1.58 6.85 10.06
CA ASP A 96 2.51 5.85 10.60
C ASP A 96 3.28 5.15 9.48
N ALA A 97 2.60 4.76 8.40
CA ALA A 97 3.25 4.14 7.26
C ALA A 97 4.27 5.07 6.60
N ALA A 98 3.97 6.37 6.50
CA ALA A 98 4.87 7.37 5.95
C ALA A 98 6.11 7.59 6.84
N LYS A 99 5.94 7.61 8.17
CA LYS A 99 7.08 7.67 9.11
C LYS A 99 8.00 6.46 8.98
N VAL A 100 7.43 5.27 8.80
CA VAL A 100 8.22 4.05 8.55
C VAL A 100 8.93 4.13 7.21
N LEU A 101 8.28 4.63 6.16
CA LEU A 101 8.93 4.86 4.87
C LEU A 101 10.12 5.81 5.02
N ASP A 102 9.95 6.93 5.74
CA ASP A 102 11.03 7.89 5.97
C ASP A 102 12.20 7.30 6.77
N ALA A 103 11.92 6.39 7.70
CA ALA A 103 12.95 5.70 8.46
C ALA A 103 13.74 4.66 7.64
N LEU A 104 13.11 4.09 6.61
CA LEU A 104 13.70 3.02 5.80
C LEU A 104 14.41 3.53 4.55
N ARG A 105 13.96 4.64 3.98
CA ARG A 105 14.55 5.19 2.76
C ARG A 105 15.85 5.92 3.03
N ASP A 106 16.72 5.99 2.03
CA ASP A 106 17.85 6.92 2.02
C ASP A 106 17.33 8.32 1.62
N PRO A 107 17.37 9.35 2.50
CA PRO A 107 16.88 10.68 2.17
C PRO A 107 17.73 11.38 1.12
N ASP A 108 18.98 10.96 0.96
CA ASP A 108 19.94 11.64 0.07
C ASP A 108 20.02 11.05 -1.32
N ARG A 109 19.49 9.86 -1.54
CA ARG A 109 19.52 9.20 -2.84
C ARG A 109 18.41 8.20 -3.04
N ALA A 110 18.05 7.96 -4.31
CA ALA A 110 17.26 6.81 -4.69
C ALA A 110 18.09 5.53 -4.54
N TYR A 111 17.44 4.44 -4.12
CA TYR A 111 18.05 3.12 -4.16
C TYR A 111 18.32 2.70 -5.61
N TYR A 112 19.47 2.15 -5.86
CA TYR A 112 19.87 1.65 -7.16
C TYR A 112 20.38 0.22 -7.07
N ASP A 113 19.82 -0.67 -7.87
CA ASP A 113 20.33 -2.03 -8.08
C ASP A 113 20.62 -2.21 -9.59
N PRO A 114 21.87 -2.46 -9.99
CA PRO A 114 22.24 -2.61 -11.41
C PRO A 114 21.55 -3.80 -12.09
N ARG A 115 20.99 -4.73 -11.32
CA ARG A 115 20.23 -5.87 -11.83
C ARG A 115 18.77 -5.55 -12.08
N ASP A 116 18.25 -4.46 -11.49
CA ASP A 116 16.87 -4.05 -11.58
C ASP A 116 16.75 -2.69 -12.29
N PRO A 117 16.40 -2.67 -13.60
CA PRO A 117 16.30 -1.44 -14.37
C PRO A 117 15.25 -0.47 -13.84
N TYR A 118 14.27 -0.94 -13.08
CA TYR A 118 13.24 -0.08 -12.47
C TYR A 118 13.75 0.73 -11.27
N THR A 119 14.95 0.46 -10.78
CA THR A 119 15.60 1.29 -9.76
C THR A 119 16.37 2.48 -10.37
N THR A 120 16.47 2.55 -11.70
CA THR A 120 17.10 3.69 -12.40
C THR A 120 16.17 4.89 -12.43
N VAL A 121 16.13 5.63 -11.34
CA VAL A 121 15.30 6.83 -11.18
C VAL A 121 16.19 8.03 -10.86
N PRO A 122 16.03 9.16 -11.55
CA PRO A 122 16.79 10.36 -11.22
C PRO A 122 16.54 10.79 -9.77
N ARG A 123 17.59 11.20 -9.06
CA ARG A 123 17.47 11.71 -7.69
C ARG A 123 16.45 12.82 -7.57
N SER A 124 16.33 13.70 -8.56
CA SER A 124 15.35 14.78 -8.60
C SER A 124 13.89 14.32 -8.59
N SER A 125 13.63 13.02 -8.85
CA SER A 125 12.30 12.42 -8.77
C SER A 125 11.96 11.90 -7.36
N VAL A 126 12.91 11.91 -6.43
CA VAL A 126 12.72 11.49 -5.04
C VAL A 126 12.63 12.73 -4.16
N LEU A 127 11.58 12.80 -3.34
CA LEU A 127 11.42 13.92 -2.42
C LEU A 127 12.56 13.91 -1.39
N SER A 128 13.20 15.07 -1.20
CA SER A 128 14.19 15.30 -0.14
C SER A 128 13.52 15.48 1.23
N THR A 129 12.30 16.05 1.24
CA THR A 129 11.50 16.21 2.47
C THR A 129 10.90 14.89 2.93
N PRO A 130 10.67 14.70 4.26
CA PRO A 130 10.02 13.52 4.77
C PRO A 130 8.59 13.36 4.21
N TYR A 131 8.22 12.13 3.81
CA TYR A 131 6.87 11.82 3.31
C TYR A 131 5.80 12.04 4.38
N ALA A 132 6.11 11.83 5.65
CA ALA A 132 5.21 12.07 6.77
C ALA A 132 4.75 13.54 6.87
N THR A 133 5.52 14.49 6.35
CA THR A 133 5.11 15.91 6.31
C THR A 133 3.95 16.18 5.35
N HIS A 134 3.67 15.26 4.44
CA HIS A 134 2.57 15.34 3.47
C HIS A 134 1.31 14.64 3.93
N THR A 135 1.30 14.04 5.11
CA THR A 135 0.11 13.42 5.69
C THR A 135 -0.71 14.46 6.47
N GLY A 136 -2.02 14.32 6.49
CA GLY A 136 -2.92 15.30 7.11
C GLY A 136 -2.73 15.49 8.62
N MET A 137 -2.09 14.53 9.30
CA MET A 137 -1.80 14.59 10.74
C MET A 137 -0.63 15.52 11.07
N SER A 138 0.21 15.83 10.11
CA SER A 138 1.37 16.72 10.28
C SER A 138 1.06 18.19 9.98
N GLY A 139 -0.23 18.58 9.95
CA GLY A 139 -0.63 19.97 9.75
C GLY A 139 -0.66 20.42 8.28
N ALA A 140 -0.60 19.51 7.34
CA ALA A 140 -0.89 19.82 5.95
C ALA A 140 -2.30 20.42 5.86
N SER A 141 -2.46 21.51 5.11
CA SER A 141 -3.71 22.30 5.02
C SER A 141 -4.92 21.51 4.49
N GLY A 142 -4.75 20.27 4.13
CA GLY A 142 -5.77 19.41 3.56
C GLY A 142 -6.36 19.92 2.23
N SER A 143 -5.75 20.96 1.64
CA SER A 143 -6.13 21.46 0.33
C SER A 143 -5.46 20.63 -0.76
N LEU A 144 -6.27 20.21 -1.74
CA LEU A 144 -5.82 19.54 -2.96
C LEU A 144 -5.93 20.48 -4.19
N ALA A 145 -6.02 21.79 -3.95
CA ALA A 145 -6.11 22.79 -5.01
C ALA A 145 -4.92 22.67 -5.98
N GLY A 146 -5.21 22.67 -7.27
CA GLY A 146 -4.22 22.51 -8.32
C GLY A 146 -3.80 21.06 -8.62
N MET A 147 -4.22 20.08 -7.80
CA MET A 147 -4.00 18.68 -8.13
C MET A 147 -5.05 18.15 -9.11
N ARG A 148 -4.60 17.34 -10.05
CA ARG A 148 -5.47 16.62 -11.00
C ARG A 148 -5.42 15.14 -10.64
N ILE A 149 -6.58 14.57 -10.29
CA ILE A 149 -6.70 13.16 -9.91
C ILE A 149 -7.70 12.48 -10.86
N GLY A 150 -7.25 11.42 -11.52
CA GLY A 150 -8.10 10.59 -12.39
C GLY A 150 -8.80 9.49 -11.61
N VAL A 151 -10.05 9.21 -11.96
CA VAL A 151 -10.81 8.06 -11.45
C VAL A 151 -10.97 7.05 -12.57
N ILE A 152 -10.36 5.86 -12.42
CA ILE A 152 -10.42 4.78 -13.40
C ILE A 152 -11.72 3.99 -13.14
N ARG A 153 -12.78 4.32 -13.87
CA ARG A 153 -14.10 3.71 -13.68
C ARG A 153 -14.13 2.24 -14.11
N GLU A 154 -13.36 1.89 -15.11
CA GLU A 154 -13.28 0.53 -15.65
C GLU A 154 -12.80 -0.47 -14.60
N SER A 155 -11.92 -0.06 -13.70
CA SER A 155 -11.44 -0.91 -12.60
C SER A 155 -12.47 -1.11 -11.48
N MET A 156 -13.57 -0.35 -11.47
CA MET A 156 -14.63 -0.45 -10.45
C MET A 156 -15.73 -1.46 -10.81
N VAL A 157 -15.72 -2.06 -12.01
CA VAL A 157 -16.84 -2.85 -12.54
C VAL A 157 -16.53 -4.34 -12.66
N ILE A 158 -15.48 -4.82 -12.02
CA ILE A 158 -14.87 -6.11 -12.37
C ILE A 158 -15.69 -7.33 -11.90
N ARG A 159 -16.45 -7.27 -10.80
CA ARG A 159 -17.27 -8.41 -10.32
C ARG A 159 -18.50 -8.00 -9.52
N PRO A 160 -19.58 -8.80 -9.57
CA PRO A 160 -20.80 -8.56 -8.76
C PRO A 160 -20.54 -8.52 -7.25
N VAL A 161 -19.52 -9.25 -6.76
CA VAL A 161 -19.15 -9.30 -5.33
C VAL A 161 -18.58 -7.97 -4.83
N GLU A 162 -18.09 -7.12 -5.73
CA GLU A 162 -17.41 -5.87 -5.39
C GLU A 162 -18.35 -4.65 -5.46
N LYS A 163 -19.65 -4.88 -5.69
CA LYS A 163 -20.65 -3.80 -5.76
C LYS A 163 -20.66 -2.89 -4.55
N ALA A 164 -20.35 -3.42 -3.36
CA ALA A 164 -20.28 -2.64 -2.13
C ALA A 164 -19.06 -1.68 -2.09
N THR A 165 -18.01 -1.97 -2.83
CA THR A 165 -16.78 -1.15 -2.87
C THR A 165 -16.95 0.09 -3.75
N VAL A 166 -17.74 0.00 -4.82
CA VAL A 166 -17.95 1.11 -5.76
C VAL A 166 -18.51 2.37 -5.08
N PRO A 167 -19.57 2.30 -4.23
CA PRO A 167 -20.05 3.46 -3.49
C PRO A 167 -19.00 4.08 -2.56
N ILE A 168 -18.15 3.26 -1.93
CA ILE A 168 -17.07 3.73 -1.06
C ILE A 168 -16.04 4.52 -1.87
N CYS A 169 -15.58 3.99 -2.99
CA CYS A 169 -14.65 4.67 -3.87
C CYS A 169 -15.23 5.97 -4.45
N THR A 170 -16.51 5.96 -4.81
CA THR A 170 -17.22 7.13 -5.32
C THR A 170 -17.35 8.22 -4.24
N SER A 171 -17.66 7.82 -3.02
CA SER A 171 -17.73 8.74 -1.87
C SER A 171 -16.35 9.35 -1.55
N ALA A 172 -15.30 8.54 -1.59
CA ALA A 172 -13.93 9.03 -1.42
C ALA A 172 -13.55 10.04 -2.52
N ALA A 173 -13.90 9.77 -3.78
CA ALA A 173 -13.70 10.70 -4.89
C ALA A 173 -14.44 12.03 -4.67
N ALA A 174 -15.67 12.00 -4.13
CA ALA A 174 -16.43 13.19 -3.80
C ALA A 174 -15.77 14.03 -2.69
N VAL A 175 -15.24 13.38 -1.66
CA VAL A 175 -14.49 14.06 -0.59
C VAL A 175 -13.23 14.72 -1.15
N ILE A 176 -12.48 14.04 -2.01
CA ILE A 176 -11.28 14.56 -2.65
C ILE A 176 -11.64 15.78 -3.50
N LYS A 177 -12.71 15.71 -4.28
CA LYS A 177 -13.23 16.86 -5.06
C LYS A 177 -13.57 18.06 -4.16
N ALA A 178 -14.23 17.83 -3.04
CA ALA A 178 -14.60 18.89 -2.09
C ALA A 178 -13.37 19.58 -1.45
N LYS A 179 -12.19 18.93 -1.49
CA LYS A 179 -10.91 19.50 -1.06
C LYS A 179 -10.22 20.35 -2.13
N GLY A 180 -10.90 20.68 -3.21
CA GLY A 180 -10.42 21.57 -4.27
C GLY A 180 -9.70 20.91 -5.43
N MET A 181 -9.77 19.59 -5.52
CA MET A 181 -9.22 18.84 -6.64
C MET A 181 -10.06 19.02 -7.90
N ASP A 182 -9.42 19.14 -9.06
CA ASP A 182 -10.09 19.07 -10.36
C ASP A 182 -10.25 17.62 -10.79
N PRO A 183 -11.50 17.07 -10.84
CA PRO A 183 -11.71 15.70 -11.22
C PRO A 183 -11.52 15.52 -12.73
N PHE A 184 -10.49 14.82 -13.12
CA PHE A 184 -10.35 14.35 -14.48
C PHE A 184 -11.14 13.03 -14.64
N LEU A 185 -12.39 13.16 -15.08
CA LEU A 185 -13.24 12.01 -15.40
C LEU A 185 -13.05 11.67 -16.89
N ARG A 186 -12.40 10.57 -17.16
CA ARG A 186 -12.51 9.87 -18.47
C ARG A 186 -13.30 8.60 -18.30
#